data_a8e75fe62e4373360a4fda9b62ce05db
#
_entry.id   a8e75fe62e4373360a4fda9b62ce05db
#
_cell.length_a   1.000
_cell.length_b   1.000
_cell.length_c   1.000
_cell.angle_alpha   90.00
_cell.angle_beta   90.00
_cell.angle_gamma   90.00
#
_symmetry.space_group_name_H-M   'P 1'
#
loop_
_entity.id
_entity.type
_entity.pdbx_description
1 polymer ?
#
loop_
_entity_poly.entity_id
_entity_poly.type
_entity_poly.pdbx_seq_one_letter_code
_entity_poly.pdbx_strand_id
1 'polypeptide(L)'
;MSRVAFIHNALGKTDGVSLEVDKWRVVLERMGHEVFYCAGNDDVEGVFCIPELSFNHPVTYKILRNATVKLTDYNSEEELKREIEGQARTLKKDIINFIRENKIEVLIPNNLLSVGYHIPAVLALNEVIKETKLPTIVHSHDFYFEDSGEVEPTCKTVWDILDNNAPPQGKNVKNIVINYLAKKQLEQKKGITAEIVPNVFDFKQNAWEKDEYNRDFRKNFGIKENDIVFLQATRILDRKGIESAIEVIAKLNKNRNELLGKTLYNGKVFTADSRNILLCAGYVENFGISGNYYENIKKARF
;
A
#
# COMPACT_ATOMS: atom_id res chain seq x y z
N MET A 1 19.23 -1.92 22.78
CA MET A 1 18.26 -2.91 22.30
C MET A 1 16.89 -2.37 22.65
N SER A 2 15.99 -2.24 21.69
CA SER A 2 14.62 -1.74 21.93
C SER A 2 13.60 -2.66 21.24
N ARG A 3 12.37 -2.67 21.74
CA ARG A 3 11.24 -3.41 21.21
C ARG A 3 10.41 -2.49 20.30
N VAL A 4 10.55 -2.67 19.01
CA VAL A 4 10.01 -1.77 17.96
C VAL A 4 8.82 -2.43 17.29
N ALA A 5 7.71 -1.72 17.15
CA ALA A 5 6.51 -2.25 16.53
C ALA A 5 6.11 -1.49 15.27
N PHE A 6 5.96 -2.21 14.16
CA PHE A 6 5.27 -1.71 12.98
C PHE A 6 3.76 -1.91 13.13
N ILE A 7 3.00 -0.88 12.76
CA ILE A 7 1.53 -0.93 12.73
C ILE A 7 1.06 -0.56 11.33
N HIS A 8 0.32 -1.47 10.68
CA HIS A 8 -0.19 -1.25 9.33
C HIS A 8 -1.54 -1.95 9.11
N ASN A 9 -2.24 -1.62 8.02
CA ASN A 9 -3.51 -2.27 7.68
C ASN A 9 -3.36 -3.74 7.25
N ALA A 10 -2.28 -4.07 6.56
CA ALA A 10 -1.93 -5.44 6.17
C ALA A 10 -0.42 -5.57 5.94
N LEU A 11 0.18 -6.67 6.34
CA LEU A 11 1.60 -6.98 6.16
C LEU A 11 1.77 -8.32 5.42
N GLY A 12 2.98 -8.61 4.94
CA GLY A 12 3.27 -9.85 4.21
C GLY A 12 2.74 -9.90 2.79
N LYS A 13 2.32 -8.77 2.23
CA LYS A 13 1.88 -8.65 0.84
C LYS A 13 3.03 -8.19 -0.07
N THR A 14 2.87 -8.41 -1.38
CA THR A 14 3.81 -7.92 -2.40
C THR A 14 3.50 -6.47 -2.83
N ASP A 15 3.15 -5.62 -1.87
CA ASP A 15 2.96 -4.18 -2.07
C ASP A 15 4.16 -3.38 -1.55
N GLY A 16 4.26 -2.11 -1.99
CA GLY A 16 5.41 -1.28 -1.68
C GLY A 16 5.63 -1.03 -0.19
N VAL A 17 4.55 -0.94 0.60
CA VAL A 17 4.64 -0.67 2.04
C VAL A 17 5.09 -1.90 2.80
N SER A 18 4.48 -3.07 2.54
CA SER A 18 4.88 -4.35 3.16
C SER A 18 6.35 -4.68 2.87
N LEU A 19 6.78 -4.51 1.62
CA LEU A 19 8.18 -4.75 1.22
C LEU A 19 9.15 -3.77 1.90
N GLU A 20 8.74 -2.54 2.14
CA GLU A 20 9.59 -1.57 2.84
C GLU A 20 9.69 -1.87 4.34
N VAL A 21 8.59 -2.29 4.97
CA VAL A 21 8.59 -2.76 6.37
C VAL A 21 9.57 -3.93 6.55
N ASP A 22 9.61 -4.88 5.62
CA ASP A 22 10.56 -6.00 5.67
C ASP A 22 12.02 -5.55 5.61
N LYS A 23 12.33 -4.56 4.77
CA LYS A 23 13.69 -4.00 4.70
C LYS A 23 14.08 -3.31 6.01
N TRP A 24 13.16 -2.53 6.58
CA TRP A 24 13.37 -1.89 7.87
C TRP A 24 13.59 -2.91 8.99
N ARG A 25 12.78 -3.98 9.00
CA ARG A 25 12.93 -5.09 9.95
C ARG A 25 14.36 -5.63 9.92
N VAL A 26 14.85 -6.01 8.73
CA VAL A 26 16.20 -6.57 8.57
C VAL A 26 17.28 -5.63 9.11
N VAL A 27 17.13 -4.33 8.88
CA VAL A 27 18.09 -3.34 9.38
C VAL A 27 18.00 -3.18 10.89
N LEU A 28 16.81 -3.06 11.44
CA LEU A 28 16.60 -2.92 12.90
C LEU A 28 17.09 -4.15 13.67
N GLU A 29 16.84 -5.36 13.18
CA GLU A 29 17.35 -6.59 13.77
C GLU A 29 18.88 -6.66 13.73
N ARG A 30 19.51 -6.24 12.62
CA ARG A 30 20.97 -6.11 12.54
C ARG A 30 21.56 -5.08 13.52
N MET A 31 20.79 -4.06 13.87
CA MET A 31 21.15 -3.07 14.89
C MET A 31 20.91 -3.58 16.33
N GLY A 32 20.37 -4.81 16.50
CA GLY A 32 20.11 -5.42 17.78
C GLY A 32 18.77 -5.06 18.42
N HIS A 33 17.80 -4.57 17.63
CA HIS A 33 16.43 -4.34 18.09
C HIS A 33 15.57 -5.60 17.91
N GLU A 34 14.52 -5.76 18.71
CA GLU A 34 13.46 -6.74 18.50
C GLU A 34 12.32 -6.08 17.71
N VAL A 35 11.85 -6.72 16.65
CA VAL A 35 10.79 -6.19 15.79
C VAL A 35 9.50 -6.96 15.95
N PHE A 36 8.40 -6.24 16.11
CA PHE A 36 7.05 -6.75 16.28
C PHE A 36 6.11 -6.18 15.21
N TYR A 37 5.05 -6.92 14.94
CA TYR A 37 4.05 -6.53 13.95
C TYR A 37 2.66 -6.48 14.57
N CYS A 38 1.90 -5.43 14.23
CA CYS A 38 0.48 -5.31 14.50
C CYS A 38 -0.22 -4.95 13.19
N ALA A 39 -1.10 -5.82 12.70
CA ALA A 39 -1.76 -5.63 11.42
C ALA A 39 -3.20 -6.15 11.40
N GLY A 40 -3.94 -5.81 10.35
CA GLY A 40 -5.31 -6.26 10.11
C GLY A 40 -5.42 -7.64 9.46
N ASN A 41 -4.29 -8.32 9.22
CA ASN A 41 -4.20 -9.67 8.66
C ASN A 41 -3.19 -10.49 9.44
N ASP A 42 -3.20 -11.80 9.25
CA ASP A 42 -2.35 -12.80 9.91
C ASP A 42 -1.38 -13.51 8.95
N ASP A 43 -1.10 -12.89 7.81
CA ASP A 43 -0.23 -13.47 6.76
C ASP A 43 1.27 -13.49 7.15
N VAL A 44 1.66 -12.85 8.26
CA VAL A 44 3.03 -12.82 8.77
C VAL A 44 3.11 -13.59 10.08
N GLU A 45 4.09 -14.48 10.20
CA GLU A 45 4.34 -15.22 11.44
C GLU A 45 4.63 -14.27 12.61
N GLY A 46 3.97 -14.49 13.75
CA GLY A 46 4.13 -13.68 14.96
C GLY A 46 3.44 -12.33 14.93
N VAL A 47 2.62 -12.04 13.90
CA VAL A 47 1.82 -10.81 13.87
C VAL A 47 0.76 -10.82 14.97
N PHE A 48 0.60 -9.69 15.65
CA PHE A 48 -0.57 -9.42 16.49
C PHE A 48 -1.69 -8.91 15.60
N CYS A 49 -2.65 -9.78 15.31
CA CYS A 49 -3.75 -9.44 14.37
C CYS A 49 -4.86 -8.67 15.08
N ILE A 50 -5.18 -7.49 14.56
CA ILE A 50 -6.37 -6.70 14.89
C ILE A 50 -7.19 -6.58 13.60
N PRO A 51 -8.19 -7.45 13.35
CA PRO A 51 -8.89 -7.50 12.08
C PRO A 51 -9.47 -6.15 11.61
N GLU A 52 -9.88 -5.31 12.55
CA GLU A 52 -10.42 -3.98 12.29
C GLU A 52 -9.40 -3.01 11.70
N LEU A 53 -8.09 -3.27 11.78
CA LEU A 53 -7.07 -2.50 11.07
C LEU A 53 -7.11 -2.75 9.56
N SER A 54 -7.66 -3.87 9.12
CA SER A 54 -7.78 -4.17 7.70
C SER A 54 -8.78 -3.25 7.01
N PHE A 55 -8.40 -2.68 5.87
CA PHE A 55 -9.34 -1.95 5.00
C PHE A 55 -10.49 -2.82 4.49
N ASN A 56 -10.31 -4.15 4.46
CA ASN A 56 -11.32 -5.11 4.04
C ASN A 56 -12.26 -5.56 5.18
N HIS A 57 -12.01 -5.16 6.42
CA HIS A 57 -12.91 -5.45 7.52
C HIS A 57 -14.28 -4.75 7.27
N PRO A 58 -15.42 -5.42 7.40
CA PRO A 58 -16.71 -4.89 6.97
C PRO A 58 -17.03 -3.49 7.50
N VAL A 59 -16.77 -3.24 8.78
CA VAL A 59 -17.04 -1.93 9.40
C VAL A 59 -16.06 -0.88 8.89
N THR A 60 -14.77 -1.20 8.82
CA THR A 60 -13.73 -0.30 8.30
C THR A 60 -14.02 0.07 6.85
N TYR A 61 -14.39 -0.91 6.02
CA TYR A 61 -14.76 -0.68 4.63
C TYR A 61 -16.01 0.19 4.48
N LYS A 62 -17.04 -0.05 5.29
CA LYS A 62 -18.24 0.78 5.32
C LYS A 62 -17.92 2.24 5.65
N ILE A 63 -17.14 2.47 6.72
CA ILE A 63 -16.69 3.82 7.10
C ILE A 63 -15.89 4.44 5.96
N LEU A 64 -14.90 3.74 5.41
CA LEU A 64 -14.06 4.24 4.33
C LEU A 64 -14.88 4.70 3.12
N ARG A 65 -15.81 3.88 2.63
CA ARG A 65 -16.69 4.24 1.51
C ARG A 65 -17.50 5.51 1.79
N ASN A 66 -18.07 5.60 2.97
CA ASN A 66 -18.88 6.76 3.35
C ASN A 66 -18.03 8.01 3.57
N ALA A 67 -16.82 7.85 4.05
CA ALA A 67 -15.88 8.94 4.29
C ALA A 67 -15.21 9.48 3.03
N THR A 68 -15.03 8.64 1.97
CA THR A 68 -14.16 9.02 0.82
C THR A 68 -14.80 8.85 -0.55
N VAL A 69 -15.95 8.19 -0.65
CA VAL A 69 -16.65 7.99 -1.94
C VAL A 69 -18.00 8.71 -1.92
N LYS A 70 -18.90 8.31 -1.02
CA LYS A 70 -20.21 8.92 -0.89
C LYS A 70 -20.85 8.53 0.44
N LEU A 71 -21.37 9.52 1.17
CA LEU A 71 -22.14 9.34 2.39
C LEU A 71 -23.53 8.81 2.05
N THR A 72 -23.74 7.49 2.18
CA THR A 72 -25.01 6.81 1.80
C THR A 72 -25.56 5.89 2.87
N ASP A 73 -24.71 5.33 3.74
CA ASP A 73 -25.09 4.31 4.72
C ASP A 73 -25.31 4.89 6.13
N TYR A 74 -25.22 6.21 6.26
CA TYR A 74 -25.50 6.97 7.48
C TYR A 74 -26.45 8.12 7.17
N ASN A 75 -27.37 8.42 8.10
CA ASN A 75 -28.36 9.46 7.91
C ASN A 75 -27.78 10.88 8.09
N SER A 76 -26.61 11.01 8.74
CA SER A 76 -25.93 12.29 8.94
C SER A 76 -24.42 12.11 9.16
N GLU A 77 -23.68 13.22 9.08
CA GLU A 77 -22.26 13.26 9.43
C GLU A 77 -22.02 12.89 10.90
N GLU A 78 -22.92 13.24 11.80
CA GLU A 78 -22.84 12.92 13.22
C GLU A 78 -23.00 11.42 13.49
N GLU A 79 -23.81 10.73 12.69
CA GLU A 79 -23.93 9.28 12.76
C GLU A 79 -22.65 8.61 12.31
N LEU A 80 -22.08 9.03 11.17
CA LEU A 80 -20.77 8.59 10.69
C LEU A 80 -19.69 8.84 11.74
N LYS A 81 -19.67 10.05 12.34
CA LYS A 81 -18.70 10.42 13.39
C LYS A 81 -18.78 9.48 14.58
N ARG A 82 -19.98 9.18 15.08
CA ARG A 82 -20.15 8.24 16.20
C ARG A 82 -19.62 6.84 15.90
N GLU A 83 -19.83 6.37 14.68
CA GLU A 83 -19.26 5.08 14.24
C GLU A 83 -17.73 5.12 14.18
N ILE A 84 -17.15 6.15 13.59
CA ILE A 84 -15.71 6.38 13.55
C ILE A 84 -15.10 6.39 14.96
N GLU A 85 -15.70 7.15 15.87
CA GLU A 85 -15.24 7.25 17.26
C GLU A 85 -15.43 5.93 18.03
N GLY A 86 -16.52 5.20 17.74
CA GLY A 86 -16.76 3.87 18.29
C GLY A 86 -15.65 2.88 17.92
N GLN A 87 -15.34 2.79 16.64
CA GLN A 87 -14.26 1.95 16.13
C GLN A 87 -12.89 2.40 16.64
N ALA A 88 -12.65 3.71 16.72
CA ALA A 88 -11.41 4.25 17.26
C ALA A 88 -11.18 3.81 18.72
N ARG A 89 -12.22 3.78 19.56
CA ARG A 89 -12.11 3.28 20.95
C ARG A 89 -11.75 1.80 21.01
N THR A 90 -12.35 0.98 20.15
CA THR A 90 -12.01 -0.46 20.05
C THR A 90 -10.56 -0.65 19.63
N LEU A 91 -10.15 -0.04 18.52
CA LEU A 91 -8.76 -0.10 18.03
C LEU A 91 -7.75 0.39 19.06
N LYS A 92 -8.03 1.49 19.74
CA LYS A 92 -7.17 2.02 20.80
C LYS A 92 -6.94 0.98 21.89
N LYS A 93 -8.01 0.33 22.38
CA LYS A 93 -7.92 -0.70 23.42
C LYS A 93 -7.00 -1.84 22.99
N ASP A 94 -7.20 -2.33 21.75
CA ASP A 94 -6.49 -3.50 21.25
C ASP A 94 -5.01 -3.17 20.96
N ILE A 95 -4.72 -1.97 20.43
CA ILE A 95 -3.35 -1.48 20.24
C ILE A 95 -2.63 -1.29 21.60
N ILE A 96 -3.32 -0.78 22.64
CA ILE A 96 -2.74 -0.68 23.97
C ILE A 96 -2.44 -2.07 24.56
N ASN A 97 -3.32 -3.05 24.35
CA ASN A 97 -3.07 -4.43 24.77
C ASN A 97 -1.83 -5.00 24.06
N PHE A 98 -1.74 -4.85 22.75
CA PHE A 98 -0.55 -5.23 21.99
C PHE A 98 0.73 -4.61 22.56
N ILE A 99 0.73 -3.30 22.82
CA ILE A 99 1.88 -2.59 23.39
C ILE A 99 2.29 -3.18 24.74
N ARG A 100 1.32 -3.47 25.61
CA ARG A 100 1.59 -4.01 26.96
C ARG A 100 2.10 -5.44 26.92
N GLU A 101 1.42 -6.31 26.18
CA GLU A 101 1.77 -7.72 26.08
C GLU A 101 3.17 -7.92 25.50
N ASN A 102 3.53 -7.12 24.51
CA ASN A 102 4.81 -7.19 23.83
C ASN A 102 5.85 -6.21 24.39
N LYS A 103 5.52 -5.43 25.45
CA LYS A 103 6.42 -4.43 26.05
C LYS A 103 7.07 -3.51 25.01
N ILE A 104 6.27 -3.01 24.09
CA ILE A 104 6.74 -2.16 22.98
C ILE A 104 7.29 -0.85 23.53
N GLU A 105 8.43 -0.43 23.02
CA GLU A 105 9.13 0.80 23.41
C GLU A 105 9.13 1.87 22.31
N VAL A 106 8.96 1.47 21.04
CA VAL A 106 8.91 2.39 19.90
C VAL A 106 7.80 1.95 18.94
N LEU A 107 6.99 2.90 18.48
CA LEU A 107 5.95 2.68 17.48
C LEU A 107 6.38 3.18 16.11
N ILE A 108 6.09 2.41 15.06
CA ILE A 108 6.26 2.82 13.66
C ILE A 108 4.94 2.57 12.90
N PRO A 109 3.95 3.46 13.03
CA PRO A 109 2.80 3.44 12.12
C PRO A 109 3.26 3.74 10.71
N ASN A 110 3.05 2.77 9.79
CA ASN A 110 3.53 2.88 8.43
C ASN A 110 2.36 3.15 7.47
N ASN A 111 2.39 4.31 6.82
CA ASN A 111 1.39 4.80 5.84
C ASN A 111 -0.08 4.74 6.32
N LEU A 112 -0.31 4.67 7.62
CA LEU A 112 -1.66 4.54 8.21
C LEU A 112 -2.19 5.89 8.72
N LEU A 113 -1.29 6.78 9.12
CA LEU A 113 -1.60 8.09 9.71
C LEU A 113 -1.50 9.25 8.70
N SER A 114 -1.33 8.97 7.42
CA SER A 114 -1.12 9.99 6.39
C SER A 114 -2.06 9.87 5.19
N VAL A 115 -2.39 8.65 4.78
CA VAL A 115 -3.13 8.40 3.52
C VAL A 115 -4.64 8.64 3.62
N GLY A 116 -5.19 8.70 4.84
CA GLY A 116 -6.61 9.01 5.05
C GLY A 116 -7.60 7.87 4.78
N TYR A 117 -7.14 6.65 4.52
CA TYR A 117 -8.03 5.50 4.25
C TYR A 117 -8.62 4.88 5.51
N HIS A 118 -8.00 5.06 6.66
CA HIS A 118 -8.46 4.45 7.92
C HIS A 118 -8.71 5.50 9.01
N ILE A 119 -9.81 6.23 8.87
CA ILE A 119 -10.16 7.34 9.79
C ILE A 119 -10.19 6.90 11.27
N PRO A 120 -10.81 5.74 11.64
CA PRO A 120 -10.77 5.27 13.04
C PRO A 120 -9.36 5.03 13.55
N ALA A 121 -8.45 4.47 12.73
CA ALA A 121 -7.07 4.23 13.16
C ALA A 121 -6.29 5.54 13.34
N VAL A 122 -6.57 6.57 12.54
CA VAL A 122 -6.00 7.91 12.74
C VAL A 122 -6.34 8.43 14.14
N LEU A 123 -7.61 8.38 14.55
CA LEU A 123 -8.01 8.80 15.90
C LEU A 123 -7.41 7.91 16.99
N ALA A 124 -7.52 6.59 16.85
CA ALA A 124 -7.04 5.62 17.83
C ALA A 124 -5.54 5.78 18.10
N LEU A 125 -4.73 5.82 17.05
CA LEU A 125 -3.27 5.94 17.18
C LEU A 125 -2.84 7.30 17.73
N ASN A 126 -3.52 8.39 17.37
CA ASN A 126 -3.27 9.70 18.01
C ASN A 126 -3.48 9.64 19.52
N GLU A 127 -4.57 8.99 19.96
CA GLU A 127 -4.83 8.85 21.39
C GLU A 127 -3.82 7.92 22.07
N VAL A 128 -3.46 6.79 21.45
CA VAL A 128 -2.41 5.87 21.93
C VAL A 128 -1.08 6.59 22.10
N ILE A 129 -0.64 7.37 21.10
CA ILE A 129 0.61 8.14 21.13
C ILE A 129 0.60 9.18 22.25
N LYS A 130 -0.53 9.87 22.46
CA LYS A 130 -0.70 10.88 23.52
C LYS A 130 -0.71 10.24 24.91
N GLU A 131 -1.37 9.10 25.08
CA GLU A 131 -1.52 8.41 26.37
C GLU A 131 -0.23 7.68 26.77
N THR A 132 0.36 6.92 25.88
CA THR A 132 1.55 6.12 26.16
C THR A 132 2.83 6.94 26.19
N LYS A 133 2.88 8.05 25.47
CA LYS A 133 4.07 8.89 25.24
C LYS A 133 5.26 8.12 24.66
N LEU A 134 5.01 6.95 24.04
CA LEU A 134 6.05 6.19 23.39
C LEU A 134 6.68 6.99 22.24
N PRO A 135 7.99 6.92 22.06
CA PRO A 135 8.65 7.37 20.86
C PRO A 135 7.96 6.78 19.62
N THR A 136 7.55 7.63 18.71
CA THR A 136 6.79 7.21 17.53
C THR A 136 7.40 7.81 16.28
N ILE A 137 7.70 6.94 15.30
CA ILE A 137 8.16 7.32 13.97
C ILE A 137 6.99 7.12 13.02
N VAL A 138 6.39 8.21 12.57
CA VAL A 138 5.30 8.17 11.57
C VAL A 138 5.93 8.11 10.19
N HIS A 139 5.86 6.93 9.55
CA HIS A 139 6.41 6.72 8.21
C HIS A 139 5.32 6.92 7.16
N SER A 140 5.42 8.00 6.40
CA SER A 140 4.42 8.38 5.39
C SER A 140 4.98 8.18 3.98
N HIS A 141 4.26 7.39 3.18
CA HIS A 141 4.55 7.22 1.74
C HIS A 141 3.70 8.16 0.92
N ASP A 142 2.41 8.26 1.25
CA ASP A 142 1.40 9.07 0.58
C ASP A 142 0.63 9.92 1.58
N PHE A 143 0.02 11.01 1.13
CA PHE A 143 -0.82 11.88 1.95
C PHE A 143 -2.22 12.02 1.34
N TYR A 144 -3.25 12.08 2.20
CA TYR A 144 -4.64 12.29 1.78
C TYR A 144 -4.85 13.61 1.03
N PHE A 145 -3.95 14.58 1.20
CA PHE A 145 -4.01 15.91 0.59
C PHE A 145 -3.08 16.05 -0.63
N GLU A 146 -2.53 14.98 -1.16
CA GLU A 146 -1.72 15.04 -2.38
C GLU A 146 -2.54 15.49 -3.58
N ASP A 147 -1.86 16.15 -4.54
CA ASP A 147 -2.53 16.67 -5.74
C ASP A 147 -3.02 15.54 -6.68
N SER A 148 -2.63 14.30 -6.42
CA SER A 148 -3.14 13.10 -7.09
C SER A 148 -4.62 12.80 -6.84
N GLY A 149 -5.25 13.45 -5.85
CA GLY A 149 -6.69 13.33 -5.58
C GLY A 149 -7.12 11.94 -5.09
N GLU A 150 -6.25 11.20 -4.43
CA GLU A 150 -6.56 9.83 -4.01
C GLU A 150 -7.65 9.75 -2.93
N VAL A 151 -7.82 10.79 -2.11
CA VAL A 151 -8.85 10.82 -1.06
C VAL A 151 -9.54 12.19 -1.03
N GLU A 152 -10.81 12.20 -1.44
CA GLU A 152 -11.68 13.35 -1.23
C GLU A 152 -12.66 13.05 -0.09
N PRO A 153 -12.51 13.68 1.10
CA PRO A 153 -13.49 13.53 2.16
C PRO A 153 -14.89 13.98 1.73
N THR A 154 -15.88 13.15 1.98
CA THR A 154 -17.27 13.36 1.55
C THR A 154 -18.01 14.42 2.37
N CYS A 155 -17.50 14.78 3.55
CA CYS A 155 -18.15 15.69 4.48
C CYS A 155 -17.15 16.41 5.37
N LYS A 156 -17.61 17.51 6.00
CA LYS A 156 -16.78 18.34 6.86
C LYS A 156 -16.22 17.58 8.05
N THR A 157 -16.99 16.70 8.65
CA THR A 157 -16.54 15.87 9.78
C THR A 157 -15.28 15.08 9.46
N VAL A 158 -15.22 14.44 8.29
CA VAL A 158 -14.05 13.68 7.88
C VAL A 158 -12.85 14.57 7.61
N TRP A 159 -13.08 15.72 6.94
CA TRP A 159 -12.05 16.74 6.75
C TRP A 159 -11.45 17.21 8.08
N ASP A 160 -12.30 17.58 9.03
CA ASP A 160 -11.86 18.05 10.36
C ASP A 160 -11.05 17.00 11.11
N ILE A 161 -11.44 15.73 11.03
CA ILE A 161 -10.70 14.62 11.66
C ILE A 161 -9.30 14.48 11.03
N LEU A 162 -9.21 14.42 9.73
CA LEU A 162 -7.92 14.26 9.02
C LEU A 162 -7.04 15.49 9.20
N ASP A 163 -7.61 16.67 9.07
CA ASP A 163 -6.85 17.93 9.15
C ASP A 163 -6.22 18.13 10.53
N ASN A 164 -6.92 17.74 11.59
CA ASN A 164 -6.44 17.91 12.97
C ASN A 164 -5.58 16.73 13.48
N ASN A 165 -5.61 15.57 12.82
CA ASN A 165 -4.99 14.36 13.37
C ASN A 165 -4.01 13.64 12.42
N ALA A 166 -3.92 14.02 11.15
CA ALA A 166 -3.12 13.30 10.15
C ALA A 166 -2.17 14.22 9.36
N PRO A 167 -0.85 13.99 9.43
CA PRO A 167 -0.13 13.16 10.40
C PRO A 167 -0.06 13.80 11.80
N PRO A 168 0.13 13.00 12.86
CA PRO A 168 0.24 13.54 14.22
C PRO A 168 1.51 14.34 14.45
N GLN A 169 1.46 15.23 15.44
CA GLN A 169 2.59 16.00 15.95
C GLN A 169 2.73 15.82 17.45
N GLY A 170 3.94 15.94 17.96
CA GLY A 170 4.22 15.85 19.40
C GLY A 170 5.71 15.76 19.69
N LYS A 171 6.10 15.98 20.94
CA LYS A 171 7.52 15.90 21.35
C LYS A 171 8.11 14.49 21.22
N ASN A 172 7.25 13.47 21.26
CA ASN A 172 7.61 12.07 21.10
C ASN A 172 7.32 11.54 19.69
N VAL A 173 6.93 12.40 18.75
CA VAL A 173 6.60 12.03 17.37
C VAL A 173 7.64 12.57 16.41
N LYS A 174 8.16 11.72 15.56
CA LYS A 174 9.02 12.07 14.44
C LYS A 174 8.33 11.68 13.14
N ASN A 175 8.07 12.66 12.28
CA ASN A 175 7.54 12.40 10.94
C ASN A 175 8.68 12.12 9.96
N ILE A 176 8.57 11.07 9.18
CA ILE A 176 9.48 10.74 8.08
C ILE A 176 8.70 10.51 6.80
N VAL A 177 9.31 10.84 5.68
CA VAL A 177 8.73 10.77 4.34
C VAL A 177 9.72 10.16 3.35
N ILE A 178 9.22 9.58 2.27
CA ILE A 178 10.05 8.84 1.31
C ILE A 178 10.81 9.71 0.31
N ASN A 179 10.45 10.99 0.14
CA ASN A 179 11.11 11.86 -0.83
C ASN A 179 10.97 13.36 -0.50
N TYR A 180 11.68 14.17 -1.26
CA TYR A 180 11.69 15.63 -1.09
C TYR A 180 10.35 16.29 -1.40
N LEU A 181 9.60 15.79 -2.37
CA LEU A 181 8.30 16.37 -2.73
C LEU A 181 7.29 16.18 -1.61
N ALA A 182 7.22 14.98 -1.03
CA ALA A 182 6.38 14.67 0.12
C ALA A 182 6.74 15.56 1.32
N LYS A 183 8.05 15.77 1.60
CA LYS A 183 8.50 16.70 2.64
C LYS A 183 7.99 18.11 2.41
N LYS A 184 8.19 18.63 1.20
CA LYS A 184 7.77 19.99 0.83
C LYS A 184 6.25 20.18 0.94
N GLN A 185 5.47 19.20 0.48
CA GLN A 185 4.00 19.26 0.57
C GLN A 185 3.54 19.22 2.04
N LEU A 186 4.12 18.36 2.87
CA LEU A 186 3.79 18.25 4.28
C LEU A 186 4.08 19.57 5.01
N GLU A 187 5.23 20.18 4.74
CA GLU A 187 5.60 21.47 5.32
C GLU A 187 4.67 22.60 4.85
N GLN A 188 4.37 22.68 3.55
CA GLN A 188 3.50 23.71 2.99
C GLN A 188 2.05 23.59 3.41
N LYS A 189 1.49 22.38 3.43
CA LYS A 189 0.05 22.16 3.70
C LYS A 189 -0.27 22.00 5.18
N LYS A 190 0.69 21.53 5.99
CA LYS A 190 0.45 21.21 7.41
C LYS A 190 1.41 21.92 8.38
N GLY A 191 2.44 22.60 7.90
CA GLY A 191 3.48 23.18 8.77
C GLY A 191 4.30 22.14 9.54
N ILE A 192 4.31 20.89 9.11
CA ILE A 192 4.99 19.78 9.78
C ILE A 192 6.34 19.55 9.13
N THR A 193 7.39 19.56 9.95
CA THR A 193 8.75 19.18 9.51
C THR A 193 8.90 17.67 9.51
N ALA A 194 9.51 17.12 8.45
CA ALA A 194 9.82 15.70 8.35
C ALA A 194 11.26 15.46 7.90
N GLU A 195 11.80 14.30 8.25
CA GLU A 195 13.05 13.79 7.67
C GLU A 195 12.77 12.93 6.45
N ILE A 196 13.72 12.92 5.50
CA ILE A 196 13.60 12.10 4.30
C ILE A 196 14.32 10.78 4.56
N VAL A 197 13.57 9.68 4.51
CA VAL A 197 14.08 8.31 4.52
C VAL A 197 13.52 7.61 3.28
N PRO A 198 14.25 7.59 2.16
CA PRO A 198 13.74 7.04 0.92
C PRO A 198 13.59 5.53 0.99
N ASN A 199 12.62 5.01 0.24
CA ASN A 199 12.55 3.58 -0.02
C ASN A 199 13.82 3.14 -0.73
N VAL A 200 14.40 2.02 -0.29
CA VAL A 200 15.70 1.56 -0.77
C VAL A 200 15.61 0.21 -1.48
N PHE A 201 16.63 -0.06 -2.28
CA PHE A 201 16.84 -1.36 -2.91
C PHE A 201 18.24 -1.86 -2.55
N ASP A 202 18.37 -3.16 -2.26
CA ASP A 202 19.66 -3.77 -2.00
C ASP A 202 20.34 -4.14 -3.33
N PHE A 203 21.16 -3.23 -3.85
CA PHE A 203 21.92 -3.43 -5.09
C PHE A 203 23.02 -4.48 -4.99
N LYS A 204 23.25 -5.06 -3.80
CA LYS A 204 24.19 -6.17 -3.62
C LYS A 204 23.54 -7.54 -3.85
N GLN A 205 22.20 -7.58 -3.92
CA GLN A 205 21.50 -8.80 -4.29
C GLN A 205 21.84 -9.18 -5.74
N ASN A 206 22.05 -10.47 -5.97
CA ASN A 206 22.24 -10.99 -7.31
C ASN A 206 21.01 -10.69 -8.18
N ALA A 207 21.24 -10.49 -9.47
CA ALA A 207 20.15 -10.39 -10.42
C ALA A 207 19.28 -11.67 -10.37
N TRP A 208 17.99 -11.50 -10.62
CA TRP A 208 17.06 -12.61 -10.70
C TRP A 208 17.48 -13.57 -11.81
N GLU A 209 17.63 -14.84 -11.47
CA GLU A 209 17.99 -15.89 -12.40
C GLU A 209 16.86 -16.92 -12.53
N LYS A 210 16.94 -17.75 -13.57
CA LYS A 210 16.03 -18.86 -13.77
C LYS A 210 16.42 -19.97 -12.80
N ASP A 211 15.52 -20.32 -11.89
CA ASP A 211 15.70 -21.36 -10.87
C ASP A 211 14.61 -22.45 -10.93
N GLU A 212 14.56 -23.31 -9.94
CA GLU A 212 13.56 -24.39 -9.88
C GLU A 212 12.13 -23.87 -9.73
N TYR A 213 11.93 -22.72 -9.10
CA TYR A 213 10.63 -22.11 -8.87
C TYR A 213 10.01 -21.58 -10.18
N ASN A 214 10.81 -21.03 -11.07
CA ASN A 214 10.32 -20.31 -12.26
C ASN A 214 10.70 -20.95 -13.60
N ARG A 215 11.49 -22.06 -13.62
CA ARG A 215 12.04 -22.64 -14.84
C ARG A 215 10.99 -23.13 -15.85
N ASP A 216 9.82 -23.52 -15.38
CA ASP A 216 8.72 -24.04 -16.19
C ASP A 216 7.64 -22.99 -16.51
N PHE A 217 7.82 -21.75 -16.04
CA PHE A 217 6.87 -20.64 -16.20
C PHE A 217 6.40 -20.49 -17.66
N ARG A 218 7.33 -20.36 -18.61
CA ARG A 218 6.96 -20.21 -20.03
C ARG A 218 6.16 -21.40 -20.54
N LYS A 219 6.52 -22.62 -20.15
CA LYS A 219 5.83 -23.84 -20.53
C LYS A 219 4.41 -23.88 -19.96
N ASN A 220 4.24 -23.57 -18.69
CA ASN A 220 2.95 -23.59 -18.00
C ASN A 220 1.95 -22.57 -18.58
N PHE A 221 2.44 -21.44 -19.08
CA PHE A 221 1.63 -20.41 -19.74
C PHE A 221 1.61 -20.52 -21.27
N GLY A 222 2.18 -21.58 -21.85
CA GLY A 222 2.23 -21.78 -23.29
C GLY A 222 2.97 -20.67 -24.03
N ILE A 223 3.99 -20.08 -23.42
CA ILE A 223 4.80 -18.98 -23.97
C ILE A 223 6.00 -19.60 -24.70
N LYS A 224 6.10 -19.35 -26.01
CA LYS A 224 7.20 -19.82 -26.84
C LYS A 224 8.49 -19.03 -26.60
N GLU A 225 9.64 -19.62 -26.91
CA GLU A 225 10.94 -18.93 -26.77
C GLU A 225 11.07 -17.72 -27.70
N ASN A 226 10.38 -17.70 -28.84
CA ASN A 226 10.32 -16.60 -29.78
C ASN A 226 9.13 -15.64 -29.57
N ASP A 227 8.35 -15.79 -28.50
CA ASP A 227 7.35 -14.81 -28.08
C ASP A 227 8.03 -13.66 -27.29
N ILE A 228 7.54 -12.44 -27.48
CA ILE A 228 7.92 -11.29 -26.65
C ILE A 228 6.95 -11.18 -25.47
N VAL A 229 7.48 -11.12 -24.25
CA VAL A 229 6.68 -10.94 -23.04
C VAL A 229 6.89 -9.55 -22.50
N PHE A 230 5.80 -8.81 -22.36
CA PHE A 230 5.73 -7.51 -21.71
C PHE A 230 5.13 -7.70 -20.32
N LEU A 231 5.86 -7.33 -19.29
CA LEU A 231 5.46 -7.52 -17.91
C LEU A 231 4.87 -6.23 -17.33
N GLN A 232 3.60 -6.30 -16.91
CA GLN A 232 2.94 -5.29 -16.08
C GLN A 232 2.95 -5.78 -14.62
N ALA A 233 4.04 -5.50 -13.90
CA ALA A 233 4.27 -5.98 -12.54
C ALA A 233 3.63 -5.06 -11.49
N THR A 234 2.32 -4.81 -11.62
CA THR A 234 1.56 -3.97 -10.68
C THR A 234 0.27 -4.67 -10.28
N ARG A 235 -0.33 -4.26 -9.16
CA ARG A 235 -1.71 -4.63 -8.84
C ARG A 235 -2.64 -4.25 -10.00
N ILE A 236 -3.71 -5.00 -10.22
CA ILE A 236 -4.69 -4.72 -11.27
C ILE A 236 -5.73 -3.76 -10.71
N LEU A 237 -5.55 -2.48 -10.98
CA LEU A 237 -6.45 -1.38 -10.63
C LEU A 237 -6.27 -0.21 -11.60
N ASP A 238 -7.26 0.68 -11.67
CA ASP A 238 -7.40 1.76 -12.67
C ASP A 238 -6.17 2.67 -12.78
N ARG A 239 -5.66 3.19 -11.66
CA ARG A 239 -4.49 4.10 -11.66
C ARG A 239 -3.17 3.46 -12.12
N LYS A 240 -3.16 2.15 -12.40
CA LYS A 240 -1.95 1.45 -12.88
C LYS A 240 -1.84 1.37 -14.40
N GLY A 241 -2.81 1.94 -15.13
CA GLY A 241 -2.74 2.09 -16.58
C GLY A 241 -2.71 0.78 -17.36
N ILE A 242 -3.46 -0.23 -16.92
CA ILE A 242 -3.53 -1.54 -17.59
C ILE A 242 -4.08 -1.38 -19.01
N GLU A 243 -5.05 -0.48 -19.22
CA GLU A 243 -5.59 -0.16 -20.53
C GLU A 243 -4.52 0.35 -21.48
N SER A 244 -3.67 1.27 -21.01
CA SER A 244 -2.56 1.79 -21.80
C SER A 244 -1.57 0.68 -22.18
N ALA A 245 -1.30 -0.26 -21.31
CA ALA A 245 -0.46 -1.41 -21.62
C ALA A 245 -1.12 -2.30 -22.70
N ILE A 246 -2.43 -2.55 -22.61
CA ILE A 246 -3.19 -3.31 -23.60
C ILE A 246 -3.16 -2.59 -24.97
N GLU A 247 -3.36 -1.27 -24.99
CA GLU A 247 -3.31 -0.47 -26.22
C GLU A 247 -1.94 -0.53 -26.89
N VAL A 248 -0.84 -0.47 -26.10
CA VAL A 248 0.53 -0.63 -26.62
C VAL A 248 0.68 -1.99 -27.30
N ILE A 249 0.24 -3.07 -26.67
CA ILE A 249 0.34 -4.42 -27.27
C ILE A 249 -0.54 -4.55 -28.51
N ALA A 250 -1.76 -3.98 -28.49
CA ALA A 250 -2.63 -3.97 -29.65
C ALA A 250 -1.98 -3.24 -30.84
N LYS A 251 -1.32 -2.10 -30.58
CA LYS A 251 -0.58 -1.34 -31.61
C LYS A 251 0.63 -2.11 -32.13
N LEU A 252 1.38 -2.77 -31.27
CA LEU A 252 2.49 -3.64 -31.68
C LEU A 252 2.00 -4.80 -32.55
N ASN A 253 0.86 -5.39 -32.23
CA ASN A 253 0.27 -6.47 -33.03
C ASN A 253 -0.22 -5.99 -34.41
N LYS A 254 -0.72 -4.77 -34.53
CA LYS A 254 -1.04 -4.18 -35.84
C LYS A 254 0.21 -4.00 -36.71
N ASN A 255 1.35 -3.69 -36.11
CA ASN A 255 2.62 -3.43 -36.80
C ASN A 255 3.58 -4.64 -36.74
N ARG A 256 3.10 -5.83 -36.41
CA ARG A 256 3.93 -7.02 -36.17
C ARG A 256 4.83 -7.41 -37.35
N ASN A 257 4.46 -7.05 -38.58
CA ASN A 257 5.27 -7.32 -39.76
C ASN A 257 6.64 -6.63 -39.71
N GLU A 258 6.77 -5.51 -39.00
CA GLU A 258 8.03 -4.82 -38.77
C GLU A 258 8.98 -5.58 -37.85
N LEU A 259 8.45 -6.54 -37.08
CA LEU A 259 9.22 -7.39 -36.15
C LEU A 259 9.69 -8.68 -36.82
N LEU A 260 9.10 -9.09 -37.95
CA LEU A 260 9.46 -10.34 -38.62
C LEU A 260 10.94 -10.35 -39.01
N GLY A 261 11.62 -11.44 -38.67
CA GLY A 261 13.05 -11.61 -38.91
C GLY A 261 13.98 -10.86 -37.97
N LYS A 262 13.45 -10.06 -37.03
CA LYS A 262 14.28 -9.39 -36.01
C LYS A 262 14.75 -10.36 -34.93
N THR A 263 16.00 -10.20 -34.53
CA THR A 263 16.56 -10.94 -33.41
C THR A 263 16.08 -10.33 -32.09
N LEU A 264 15.53 -11.16 -31.22
CA LEU A 264 15.05 -10.81 -29.88
C LEU A 264 16.20 -10.76 -28.86
N TYR A 265 15.92 -10.19 -27.67
CA TYR A 265 16.87 -10.07 -26.56
C TYR A 265 17.48 -11.42 -26.09
N ASN A 266 16.81 -12.54 -26.34
CA ASN A 266 17.26 -13.89 -26.00
C ASN A 266 17.95 -14.61 -27.19
N GLY A 267 18.27 -13.90 -28.27
CA GLY A 267 18.91 -14.44 -29.48
C GLY A 267 17.99 -15.22 -30.40
N LYS A 268 16.70 -15.36 -30.09
CA LYS A 268 15.70 -15.99 -30.98
C LYS A 268 15.21 -15.00 -32.01
N VAL A 269 14.66 -15.49 -33.12
CA VAL A 269 14.11 -14.65 -34.19
C VAL A 269 12.60 -14.57 -34.06
N PHE A 270 12.02 -13.37 -34.19
CA PHE A 270 10.58 -13.17 -34.24
C PHE A 270 10.04 -13.65 -35.57
N THR A 271 9.15 -14.63 -35.54
CA THR A 271 8.60 -15.32 -36.73
C THR A 271 7.10 -15.06 -36.87
N ALA A 272 6.50 -15.56 -37.95
CA ALA A 272 5.07 -15.42 -38.19
C ALA A 272 4.18 -16.04 -37.10
N ASP A 273 4.67 -17.01 -36.36
CA ASP A 273 3.97 -17.68 -35.25
C ASP A 273 4.34 -17.11 -33.86
N SER A 274 5.24 -16.11 -33.79
CA SER A 274 5.57 -15.40 -32.56
C SER A 274 4.42 -14.46 -32.12
N ARG A 275 4.31 -14.25 -30.81
CA ARG A 275 3.27 -13.42 -30.22
C ARG A 275 3.89 -12.30 -29.35
N ASN A 276 3.20 -11.17 -29.27
CA ASN A 276 3.40 -10.19 -28.24
C ASN A 276 2.40 -10.49 -27.11
N ILE A 277 2.90 -10.79 -25.92
CA ILE A 277 2.11 -11.23 -24.77
C ILE A 277 2.23 -10.18 -23.67
N LEU A 278 1.09 -9.65 -23.22
CA LEU A 278 1.03 -8.86 -22.00
C LEU A 278 0.79 -9.79 -20.80
N LEU A 279 1.70 -9.76 -19.83
CA LEU A 279 1.58 -10.49 -18.59
C LEU A 279 1.27 -9.51 -17.45
N CYS A 280 0.06 -9.56 -16.92
CA CYS A 280 -0.35 -8.80 -15.75
C CYS A 280 -0.19 -9.69 -14.52
N ALA A 281 0.96 -9.60 -13.85
CA ALA A 281 1.35 -10.52 -12.78
C ALA A 281 0.82 -10.13 -11.38
N GLY A 282 0.15 -8.97 -11.24
CA GLY A 282 -0.38 -8.51 -9.95
C GLY A 282 -1.72 -9.12 -9.60
N TYR A 283 -2.04 -9.11 -8.31
CA TYR A 283 -3.38 -9.51 -7.88
C TYR A 283 -4.43 -8.44 -8.18
N VAL A 284 -5.67 -8.90 -8.33
CA VAL A 284 -6.83 -8.02 -8.52
C VAL A 284 -7.17 -7.39 -7.18
N GLU A 285 -7.21 -6.07 -7.13
CA GLU A 285 -7.67 -5.34 -5.96
C GLU A 285 -9.15 -4.98 -6.13
N ASN A 286 -9.99 -5.58 -5.30
CA ASN A 286 -11.45 -5.34 -5.31
C ASN A 286 -11.87 -4.30 -4.26
N PHE A 287 -10.97 -3.38 -3.92
CA PHE A 287 -11.14 -2.40 -2.86
C PHE A 287 -11.45 -1.01 -3.42
N GLY A 288 -12.36 -0.28 -2.78
CA GLY A 288 -12.68 1.10 -3.11
C GLY A 288 -13.40 1.30 -4.44
N ILE A 289 -13.05 2.36 -5.16
CA ILE A 289 -13.63 2.75 -6.46
C ILE A 289 -13.33 1.70 -7.54
N SER A 290 -12.25 0.95 -7.39
CA SER A 290 -11.77 -0.05 -8.36
C SER A 290 -12.52 -1.40 -8.31
N GLY A 291 -13.55 -1.56 -7.49
CA GLY A 291 -14.21 -2.85 -7.22
C GLY A 291 -14.71 -3.64 -8.45
N ASN A 292 -14.91 -2.98 -9.60
CA ASN A 292 -15.33 -3.62 -10.85
C ASN A 292 -14.33 -3.45 -12.00
N TYR A 293 -13.17 -2.86 -11.73
CA TYR A 293 -12.21 -2.50 -12.76
C TYR A 293 -11.74 -3.71 -13.58
N TYR A 294 -11.36 -4.78 -12.92
CA TYR A 294 -10.90 -6.00 -13.58
C TYR A 294 -11.98 -6.62 -14.50
N GLU A 295 -13.23 -6.68 -14.03
CA GLU A 295 -14.33 -7.20 -14.84
C GLU A 295 -14.65 -6.28 -16.02
N ASN A 296 -14.47 -4.96 -15.88
CA ASN A 296 -14.64 -4.00 -16.94
C ASN A 296 -13.54 -4.16 -18.01
N ILE A 297 -12.27 -4.33 -17.60
CA ILE A 297 -11.17 -4.59 -18.55
C ILE A 297 -11.40 -5.89 -19.32
N LYS A 298 -11.83 -6.97 -18.66
CA LYS A 298 -12.12 -8.24 -19.34
C LYS A 298 -13.19 -8.10 -20.43
N LYS A 299 -14.16 -7.22 -20.24
CA LYS A 299 -15.28 -6.98 -21.17
C LYS A 299 -14.92 -5.97 -22.24
N ALA A 300 -13.92 -5.13 -22.03
CA ALA A 300 -13.50 -4.13 -23.00
C ALA A 300 -12.92 -4.82 -24.25
N ARG A 301 -13.30 -4.31 -25.42
CA ARG A 301 -12.73 -4.71 -26.71
C ARG A 301 -11.70 -3.65 -27.10
N PHE A 302 -10.43 -3.99 -27.00
CA PHE A 302 -9.30 -3.15 -27.41
C PHE A 302 -8.85 -3.47 -28.85
#